data_379736cc8c904878af9b0052896e4e59
#
_entry.id   379736cc8c904878af9b0052896e4e59
#
_cell.length_a   1.000
_cell.length_b   1.000
_cell.length_c   1.000
_cell.angle_alpha   90.00
_cell.angle_beta   90.00
_cell.angle_gamma   90.00
#
_symmetry.space_group_name_H-M   'P 1'
#
loop_
_entity.id
_entity.type
_entity.pdbx_description
1 polymer ?
#
loop_
_entity_poly.entity_id
_entity_poly.type
_entity_poly.pdbx_seq_one_letter_code
_entity_poly.pdbx_strand_id
1 'polypeptide(L)'
;MNKKLIAFIITLVVLIGIGMTIILIHNNKQKFYLEDVYYSKGELKDTTSKEIDKLVKNKKSFVLFTYNDFCTFSVPCDSIFEEASNKLNITILQIPYRDFKDTVLNKKIKYGPSVIIVKEGKVVKYLDAEKDSDKILYQDVKKFISWTKEYIYTEKEEK
;
A
#
# COMPACT_ATOMS: atom_id res chain seq x y z
N MET A 1 -38.27 29.50 -14.21
CA MET A 1 -37.28 28.55 -14.75
C MET A 1 -38.02 27.28 -15.20
N ASN A 2 -37.82 26.81 -16.40
CA ASN A 2 -38.61 25.71 -17.02
C ASN A 2 -38.30 24.38 -16.30
N LYS A 3 -39.31 23.65 -15.79
CA LYS A 3 -39.14 22.37 -15.05
C LYS A 3 -38.30 21.36 -15.84
N LYS A 4 -38.39 21.35 -17.17
CA LYS A 4 -37.60 20.50 -18.05
C LYS A 4 -36.09 20.87 -18.01
N LEU A 5 -35.77 22.17 -17.92
CA LEU A 5 -34.37 22.63 -17.83
C LEU A 5 -33.76 22.28 -16.49
N ILE A 6 -34.51 22.36 -15.38
CA ILE A 6 -34.03 21.96 -14.04
C ILE A 6 -33.74 20.46 -14.03
N ALA A 7 -34.67 19.64 -14.55
CA ALA A 7 -34.46 18.19 -14.62
C ALA A 7 -33.21 17.82 -15.45
N PHE A 8 -32.99 18.50 -16.59
CA PHE A 8 -31.81 18.28 -17.42
C PHE A 8 -30.51 18.62 -16.68
N ILE A 9 -30.46 19.76 -15.97
CA ILE A 9 -29.27 20.17 -15.18
C ILE A 9 -28.98 19.16 -14.08
N ILE A 10 -29.99 18.69 -13.34
CA ILE A 10 -29.83 17.67 -12.28
C ILE A 10 -29.27 16.38 -12.85
N THR A 11 -29.81 15.91 -13.98
CA THR A 11 -29.32 14.68 -14.64
C THR A 11 -27.86 14.83 -15.06
N LEU A 12 -27.46 15.98 -15.62
CA LEU A 12 -26.09 16.24 -16.03
C LEU A 12 -25.12 16.23 -14.85
N VAL A 13 -25.48 16.87 -13.72
CA VAL A 13 -24.66 16.88 -12.51
C VAL A 13 -24.48 15.47 -11.93
N VAL A 14 -25.52 14.65 -11.93
CA VAL A 14 -25.46 13.25 -11.47
C VAL A 14 -24.53 12.44 -12.37
N LEU A 15 -24.62 12.57 -13.69
CA LEU A 15 -23.76 11.87 -14.64
C LEU A 15 -22.28 12.26 -14.48
N ILE A 16 -21.98 13.54 -14.27
CA ILE A 16 -20.62 14.02 -14.01
C ILE A 16 -20.09 13.45 -12.69
N GLY A 17 -20.93 13.42 -11.64
CA GLY A 17 -20.57 12.83 -10.34
C GLY A 17 -20.23 11.33 -10.44
N ILE A 18 -21.04 10.57 -11.16
CA ILE A 18 -20.79 9.13 -11.41
C ILE A 18 -19.50 8.94 -12.22
N GLY A 19 -19.29 9.73 -13.27
CA GLY A 19 -18.08 9.68 -14.09
C GLY A 19 -16.81 9.95 -13.28
N MET A 20 -16.81 10.99 -12.42
CA MET A 20 -15.68 11.29 -11.52
C MET A 20 -15.42 10.16 -10.53
N THR A 21 -16.47 9.55 -9.98
CA THR A 21 -16.33 8.41 -9.04
C THR A 21 -15.68 7.20 -9.71
N ILE A 22 -16.10 6.88 -10.94
CA ILE A 22 -15.52 5.76 -11.72
C ILE A 22 -14.05 6.03 -12.03
N ILE A 23 -13.68 7.25 -12.43
CA ILE A 23 -12.28 7.64 -12.71
C ILE A 23 -11.43 7.53 -11.43
N LEU A 24 -11.93 7.97 -10.28
CA LEU A 24 -11.21 7.88 -9.00
C LEU A 24 -11.00 6.42 -8.57
N ILE A 25 -12.00 5.55 -8.75
CA ILE A 25 -11.90 4.12 -8.44
C ILE A 25 -10.90 3.44 -9.39
N HIS A 26 -10.93 3.77 -10.68
CA HIS A 26 -10.03 3.20 -11.69
C HIS A 26 -8.58 3.61 -11.44
N ASN A 27 -8.33 4.88 -11.15
CA ASN A 27 -6.98 5.39 -10.84
C ASN A 27 -6.39 4.77 -9.58
N ASN A 28 -7.21 4.40 -8.57
CA ASN A 28 -6.74 3.72 -7.36
C ASN A 28 -6.34 2.25 -7.60
N LYS A 29 -6.82 1.61 -8.68
CA LYS A 29 -6.47 0.22 -9.04
C LYS A 29 -5.35 0.12 -10.07
N GLN A 30 -4.88 1.26 -10.62
CA GLN A 30 -3.80 1.24 -11.60
C GLN A 30 -2.47 0.92 -10.92
N LYS A 31 -1.83 -0.19 -11.34
CA LYS A 31 -0.48 -0.57 -10.90
C LYS A 31 0.51 0.56 -11.11
N PHE A 32 1.53 0.61 -10.29
CA PHE A 32 2.57 1.61 -10.38
C PHE A 32 3.95 1.00 -10.09
N TYR A 33 5.00 1.73 -10.43
CA TYR A 33 6.37 1.37 -10.11
C TYR A 33 6.77 1.96 -8.75
N LEU A 34 7.54 1.18 -7.99
CA LEU A 34 8.28 1.70 -6.84
C LEU A 34 9.43 2.58 -7.33
N GLU A 35 10.09 3.27 -6.38
CA GLU A 35 11.36 3.93 -6.70
C GLU A 35 12.40 2.89 -7.12
N ASP A 36 13.27 3.26 -8.04
CA ASP A 36 14.28 2.38 -8.65
C ASP A 36 15.17 1.65 -7.64
N VAL A 37 15.48 2.32 -6.53
CA VAL A 37 16.32 1.77 -5.46
C VAL A 37 15.69 0.59 -4.72
N TYR A 38 14.39 0.35 -4.91
CA TYR A 38 13.67 -0.75 -4.27
C TYR A 38 13.54 -1.99 -5.15
N TYR A 39 14.21 -2.02 -6.29
CA TYR A 39 14.30 -3.18 -7.16
C TYR A 39 15.68 -3.86 -7.06
N SER A 40 15.75 -5.12 -7.43
CA SER A 40 16.99 -5.93 -7.61
C SER A 40 17.68 -6.40 -6.34
N LYS A 41 17.12 -6.18 -5.12
CA LYS A 41 17.76 -6.69 -3.90
C LYS A 41 16.94 -7.75 -3.17
N GLY A 42 15.61 -7.72 -3.23
CA GLY A 42 14.76 -8.73 -2.60
C GLY A 42 15.02 -8.89 -1.10
N GLU A 43 14.88 -7.80 -0.32
CA GLU A 43 15.23 -7.78 1.11
C GLU A 43 14.19 -7.04 1.97
N LEU A 44 14.13 -7.39 3.26
CA LEU A 44 13.57 -6.49 4.27
C LEU A 44 14.68 -5.53 4.72
N LYS A 45 14.41 -4.23 4.65
CA LYS A 45 15.38 -3.18 4.98
C LYS A 45 14.87 -2.30 6.09
N ASP A 46 15.62 -2.23 7.19
CA ASP A 46 15.31 -1.34 8.30
C ASP A 46 15.29 0.12 7.85
N THR A 47 14.32 0.86 8.40
CA THR A 47 14.16 2.29 8.17
C THR A 47 13.76 3.00 9.47
N THR A 48 13.73 4.32 9.46
CA THR A 48 13.37 5.17 10.59
C THR A 48 12.14 6.03 10.28
N SER A 49 11.44 6.50 11.33
CA SER A 49 10.31 7.43 11.18
C SER A 49 10.68 8.68 10.37
N LYS A 50 11.89 9.23 10.59
CA LYS A 50 12.38 10.40 9.83
C LYS A 50 12.58 10.11 8.35
N GLU A 51 13.08 8.92 8.00
CA GLU A 51 13.25 8.50 6.60
C GLU A 51 11.90 8.31 5.92
N ILE A 52 10.94 7.68 6.60
CA ILE A 52 9.57 7.51 6.09
C ILE A 52 8.93 8.88 5.81
N ASP A 53 9.00 9.82 6.75
CA ASP A 53 8.45 11.15 6.57
C ASP A 53 9.12 11.93 5.42
N LYS A 54 10.42 11.75 5.24
CA LYS A 54 11.16 12.30 4.10
C LYS A 54 10.70 11.68 2.77
N LEU A 55 10.48 10.36 2.72
CA LEU A 55 9.96 9.67 1.53
C LEU A 55 8.56 10.18 1.18
N VAL A 56 7.67 10.29 2.17
CA VAL A 56 6.31 10.82 2.00
C VAL A 56 6.32 12.26 1.50
N LYS A 57 7.12 13.13 2.13
CA LYS A 57 7.28 14.54 1.73
C LYS A 57 7.79 14.67 0.29
N ASN A 58 8.71 13.80 -0.12
CA ASN A 58 9.29 13.77 -1.46
C ASN A 58 8.44 12.98 -2.47
N LYS A 59 7.20 12.63 -2.11
CA LYS A 59 6.24 11.90 -2.98
C LYS A 59 6.80 10.60 -3.55
N LYS A 60 7.56 9.85 -2.73
CA LYS A 60 8.15 8.57 -3.15
C LYS A 60 7.15 7.43 -3.04
N SER A 61 7.37 6.39 -3.88
CA SER A 61 6.57 5.16 -3.91
C SER A 61 7.40 4.01 -3.32
N PHE A 62 6.84 3.32 -2.30
CA PHE A 62 7.53 2.25 -1.57
C PHE A 62 6.53 1.29 -0.90
N VAL A 63 7.02 0.13 -0.47
CA VAL A 63 6.29 -0.80 0.41
C VAL A 63 6.92 -0.74 1.79
N LEU A 64 6.10 -0.66 2.83
CA LEU A 64 6.51 -0.57 4.23
C LEU A 64 5.84 -1.68 5.05
N PHE A 65 6.63 -2.43 5.80
CA PHE A 65 6.16 -3.37 6.80
C PHE A 65 6.37 -2.79 8.20
N THR A 66 5.30 -2.73 9.00
CA THR A 66 5.40 -2.40 10.42
C THR A 66 5.23 -3.67 11.24
N TYR A 67 6.15 -3.94 12.17
CA TYR A 67 6.13 -5.15 12.97
C TYR A 67 6.03 -4.85 14.47
N ASN A 68 5.50 -5.83 15.21
CA ASN A 68 5.50 -5.84 16.66
C ASN A 68 6.51 -6.89 17.15
N ASP A 69 7.11 -6.65 18.31
CA ASP A 69 8.01 -7.60 18.96
C ASP A 69 7.28 -8.91 19.34
N PHE A 70 5.96 -8.90 19.37
CA PHE A 70 5.10 -10.04 19.65
C PHE A 70 4.16 -10.30 18.48
N CYS A 71 4.61 -11.07 17.50
CA CYS A 71 3.72 -11.60 16.46
C CYS A 71 3.06 -12.87 16.98
N THR A 72 1.73 -12.86 17.15
CA THR A 72 0.93 -13.99 17.66
C THR A 72 0.52 -14.98 16.55
N PHE A 73 0.98 -14.82 15.33
CA PHE A 73 0.71 -15.75 14.25
C PHE A 73 1.55 -17.02 14.38
N SER A 74 1.03 -18.14 13.89
CA SER A 74 1.70 -19.45 13.90
C SER A 74 3.02 -19.46 13.12
N VAL A 75 3.18 -18.58 12.15
CA VAL A 75 4.39 -18.35 11.38
C VAL A 75 4.86 -16.92 11.63
N PRO A 76 6.15 -16.69 11.91
CA PRO A 76 6.68 -15.33 12.01
C PRO A 76 6.39 -14.53 10.75
N CYS A 77 5.75 -13.37 10.88
CA CYS A 77 5.32 -12.58 9.72
C CYS A 77 6.50 -12.05 8.90
N ASP A 78 7.62 -11.77 9.56
CA ASP A 78 8.87 -11.33 8.94
C ASP A 78 9.38 -12.34 7.91
N SER A 79 9.38 -13.65 8.25
CA SER A 79 9.82 -14.70 7.31
C SER A 79 8.95 -14.77 6.05
N ILE A 80 7.63 -14.53 6.17
CA ILE A 80 6.71 -14.49 5.02
C ILE A 80 7.06 -13.32 4.09
N PHE A 81 7.29 -12.14 4.68
CA PHE A 81 7.58 -10.94 3.89
C PHE A 81 9.01 -10.91 3.35
N GLU A 82 9.97 -11.50 4.06
CA GLU A 82 11.33 -11.69 3.58
C GLU A 82 11.34 -12.64 2.36
N GLU A 83 10.70 -13.82 2.46
CA GLU A 83 10.59 -14.75 1.35
C GLU A 83 9.86 -14.11 0.15
N ALA A 84 8.80 -13.34 0.39
CA ALA A 84 8.06 -12.64 -0.65
C ALA A 84 8.92 -11.55 -1.32
N SER A 85 9.66 -10.75 -0.54
CA SER A 85 10.54 -9.71 -1.08
C SER A 85 11.62 -10.30 -1.98
N ASN A 86 12.22 -11.42 -1.55
CA ASN A 86 13.19 -12.19 -2.36
C ASN A 86 12.57 -12.65 -3.69
N LYS A 87 11.38 -13.28 -3.65
CA LYS A 87 10.70 -13.80 -4.86
C LYS A 87 10.21 -12.69 -5.79
N LEU A 88 9.85 -11.53 -5.25
CA LEU A 88 9.44 -10.35 -6.02
C LEU A 88 10.62 -9.51 -6.49
N ASN A 89 11.81 -9.79 -6.00
CA ASN A 89 13.03 -9.01 -6.24
C ASN A 89 12.87 -7.53 -5.90
N ILE A 90 12.14 -7.22 -4.83
CA ILE A 90 11.90 -5.86 -4.34
C ILE A 90 12.36 -5.70 -2.89
N THR A 91 12.79 -4.50 -2.53
CA THR A 91 13.04 -4.13 -1.13
C THR A 91 11.73 -3.71 -0.47
N ILE A 92 11.39 -4.34 0.65
CA ILE A 92 10.31 -3.89 1.54
C ILE A 92 10.98 -3.20 2.73
N LEU A 93 10.67 -1.93 2.95
CA LEU A 93 11.14 -1.21 4.13
C LEU A 93 10.45 -1.77 5.38
N GLN A 94 11.17 -1.85 6.51
CA GLN A 94 10.56 -2.30 7.77
C GLN A 94 10.88 -1.37 8.93
N ILE A 95 9.93 -1.28 9.88
CA ILE A 95 10.07 -0.45 11.07
C ILE A 95 9.26 -1.05 12.24
N PRO A 96 9.76 -1.02 13.50
CA PRO A 96 8.95 -1.35 14.66
C PRO A 96 7.68 -0.50 14.71
N TYR A 97 6.53 -1.10 15.01
CA TYR A 97 5.26 -0.35 15.06
C TYR A 97 5.28 0.78 16.08
N ARG A 98 6.01 0.64 17.20
CA ARG A 98 6.21 1.72 18.18
C ARG A 98 6.81 2.98 17.55
N ASP A 99 7.80 2.81 16.65
CA ASP A 99 8.50 3.92 15.99
C ASP A 99 7.70 4.43 14.78
N PHE A 100 6.90 3.55 14.14
CA PHE A 100 5.97 3.91 13.08
C PHE A 100 4.90 4.90 13.57
N LYS A 101 4.50 4.84 14.84
CA LYS A 101 3.52 5.77 15.43
C LYS A 101 3.93 7.23 15.32
N ASP A 102 5.21 7.51 15.20
CA ASP A 102 5.77 8.86 15.07
C ASP A 102 5.77 9.38 13.62
N THR A 103 5.33 8.55 12.66
CA THR A 103 5.28 8.93 11.24
C THR A 103 3.96 9.62 10.86
N VAL A 104 4.01 10.40 9.78
CA VAL A 104 2.80 11.01 9.20
C VAL A 104 1.79 9.98 8.67
N LEU A 105 2.22 8.75 8.41
CA LEU A 105 1.37 7.65 7.92
C LEU A 105 0.50 7.03 9.02
N ASN A 106 0.88 7.16 10.30
CA ASN A 106 0.16 6.58 11.44
C ASN A 106 -1.31 7.00 11.52
N LYS A 107 -1.66 8.19 11.02
CA LYS A 107 -3.06 8.67 11.03
C LYS A 107 -4.05 7.72 10.33
N LYS A 108 -3.57 6.88 9.42
CA LYS A 108 -4.38 5.92 8.65
C LYS A 108 -4.26 4.48 9.14
N ILE A 109 -3.17 4.12 9.82
CA ILE A 109 -2.83 2.76 10.21
C ILE A 109 -2.84 2.65 11.73
N LYS A 110 -3.86 2.02 12.28
CA LYS A 110 -4.11 2.01 13.73
C LYS A 110 -3.46 0.84 14.46
N TYR A 111 -3.11 -0.22 13.74
CA TYR A 111 -2.63 -1.47 14.32
C TYR A 111 -1.39 -1.98 13.60
N GLY A 112 -0.51 -2.65 14.32
CA GLY A 112 0.61 -3.43 13.82
C GLY A 112 0.43 -4.90 14.23
N PRO A 113 0.95 -5.86 13.44
CA PRO A 113 1.72 -5.64 12.20
C PRO A 113 0.84 -5.17 11.04
N SER A 114 1.40 -4.38 10.12
CA SER A 114 0.73 -3.94 8.91
C SER A 114 1.70 -3.85 7.74
N VAL A 115 1.26 -4.21 6.54
CA VAL A 115 2.01 -3.92 5.31
C VAL A 115 1.29 -2.81 4.56
N ILE A 116 2.02 -1.78 4.19
CA ILE A 116 1.50 -0.53 3.65
C ILE A 116 2.11 -0.29 2.28
N ILE A 117 1.26 -0.13 1.27
CA ILE A 117 1.67 0.25 -0.08
C ILE A 117 1.47 1.75 -0.24
N VAL A 118 2.56 2.46 -0.51
CA VAL A 118 2.60 3.92 -0.68
C VAL A 118 2.92 4.26 -2.12
N LYS A 119 2.07 5.06 -2.76
CA LYS A 119 2.25 5.63 -4.09
C LYS A 119 2.39 7.15 -3.97
N GLU A 120 3.48 7.70 -4.45
CA GLU A 120 3.71 9.17 -4.44
C GLU A 120 3.45 9.81 -3.07
N GLY A 121 3.92 9.16 -1.98
CA GLY A 121 3.74 9.62 -0.61
C GLY A 121 2.33 9.42 -0.04
N LYS A 122 1.42 8.73 -0.73
CA LYS A 122 0.05 8.47 -0.28
C LYS A 122 -0.19 6.98 -0.07
N VAL A 123 -0.82 6.62 1.05
CA VAL A 123 -1.26 5.25 1.29
C VAL A 123 -2.35 4.89 0.29
N VAL A 124 -2.11 3.91 -0.58
CA VAL A 124 -3.09 3.38 -1.54
C VAL A 124 -3.74 2.10 -1.04
N LYS A 125 -2.99 1.29 -0.29
CA LYS A 125 -3.51 0.05 0.32
C LYS A 125 -2.69 -0.30 1.55
N TYR A 126 -3.31 -1.01 2.49
CA TYR A 126 -2.59 -1.65 3.60
C TYR A 126 -3.30 -2.93 4.02
N LEU A 127 -2.55 -3.84 4.66
CA LEU A 127 -3.06 -5.01 5.34
C LEU A 127 -3.25 -4.67 6.81
N ASP A 128 -4.38 -5.13 7.36
CA ASP A 128 -4.73 -4.96 8.76
C ASP A 128 -4.78 -6.34 9.43
N ALA A 129 -3.89 -6.59 10.39
CA ALA A 129 -3.81 -7.87 11.09
C ALA A 129 -5.06 -8.20 11.93
N GLU A 130 -5.84 -7.19 12.32
CA GLU A 130 -7.12 -7.37 13.03
C GLU A 130 -8.24 -7.84 12.10
N LYS A 131 -8.06 -7.70 10.79
CA LYS A 131 -9.06 -8.02 9.79
C LYS A 131 -8.93 -9.46 9.32
N ASP A 132 -9.95 -10.29 9.54
CA ASP A 132 -9.91 -11.72 9.21
C ASP A 132 -9.56 -12.00 7.73
N SER A 133 -10.07 -11.18 6.80
CA SER A 133 -9.76 -11.31 5.37
C SER A 133 -8.28 -11.12 5.05
N ASP A 134 -7.55 -10.39 5.87
CA ASP A 134 -6.16 -10.03 5.62
C ASP A 134 -5.18 -10.99 6.34
N LYS A 135 -5.62 -11.72 7.38
CA LYS A 135 -4.79 -12.64 8.18
C LYS A 135 -4.04 -13.67 7.36
N ILE A 136 -4.68 -14.21 6.32
CA ILE A 136 -4.05 -15.21 5.45
C ILE A 136 -2.85 -14.66 4.70
N LEU A 137 -2.81 -13.35 4.43
CA LEU A 137 -1.71 -12.68 3.72
C LEU A 137 -0.45 -12.54 4.60
N TYR A 138 -0.60 -12.68 5.91
CA TYR A 138 0.51 -12.73 6.87
C TYR A 138 1.08 -14.15 7.06
N GLN A 139 0.46 -15.17 6.47
CA GLN A 139 0.82 -16.57 6.69
C GLN A 139 1.09 -17.34 5.40
N ASP A 140 0.82 -16.77 4.23
CA ASP A 140 0.95 -17.40 2.92
C ASP A 140 1.70 -16.50 1.94
N VAL A 141 2.95 -16.86 1.66
CA VAL A 141 3.84 -16.12 0.74
C VAL A 141 3.22 -15.93 -0.64
N LYS A 142 2.57 -16.98 -1.21
CA LYS A 142 2.00 -16.92 -2.56
C LYS A 142 0.83 -15.93 -2.62
N LYS A 143 -0.02 -15.96 -1.60
CA LYS A 143 -1.15 -15.04 -1.51
C LYS A 143 -0.69 -13.60 -1.32
N PHE A 144 0.33 -13.37 -0.47
CA PHE A 144 0.91 -12.04 -0.29
C PHE A 144 1.55 -11.52 -1.59
N ILE A 145 2.31 -12.37 -2.32
CA ILE A 145 2.86 -12.02 -3.64
C ILE A 145 1.75 -11.63 -4.62
N SER A 146 0.68 -12.43 -4.71
CA SER A 146 -0.45 -12.13 -5.59
C SER A 146 -1.11 -10.80 -5.25
N TRP A 147 -1.34 -10.56 -3.95
CA TRP A 147 -1.90 -9.30 -3.47
C TRP A 147 -0.98 -8.10 -3.80
N THR A 148 0.32 -8.23 -3.59
CA THR A 148 1.30 -7.17 -3.90
C THR A 148 1.29 -6.83 -5.40
N LYS A 149 1.24 -7.86 -6.25
CA LYS A 149 1.18 -7.72 -7.72
C LYS A 149 -0.11 -7.06 -8.24
N GLU A 150 -1.15 -6.93 -7.42
CA GLU A 150 -2.35 -6.15 -7.80
C GLU A 150 -2.07 -4.64 -7.83
N TYR A 151 -1.09 -4.16 -7.08
CA TYR A 151 -0.82 -2.73 -6.90
C TYR A 151 0.48 -2.24 -7.52
N ILE A 152 1.51 -3.10 -7.56
CA ILE A 152 2.83 -2.71 -8.06
C ILE A 152 3.30 -3.60 -9.20
N TYR A 153 4.11 -3.03 -10.09
CA TYR A 153 4.93 -3.78 -11.03
C TYR A 153 6.16 -4.28 -10.30
N THR A 154 6.49 -5.57 -10.45
CA THR A 154 7.62 -6.22 -9.76
C THR A 154 8.85 -6.38 -10.65
N GLU A 155 8.67 -6.18 -11.95
CA GLU A 155 9.73 -6.16 -12.95
C GLU A 155 9.74 -4.77 -13.59
N LYS A 156 10.93 -4.19 -13.77
CA LYS A 156 11.08 -3.02 -14.63
C LYS A 156 10.92 -3.50 -16.08
N GLU A 157 10.03 -2.89 -16.83
CA GLU A 157 10.11 -2.97 -18.29
C GLU A 157 11.48 -2.40 -18.69
N GLU A 158 12.34 -3.25 -19.25
CA GLU A 158 13.56 -2.77 -19.89
C GLU A 158 13.15 -1.79 -21.01
N LYS A 159 13.50 -0.52 -20.82
CA LYS A 159 13.31 0.52 -21.84
C LYS A 159 14.44 0.45 -22.85
#